data_354476408e2387f41d17252743c9438d
#
_entry.id   354476408e2387f41d17252743c9438d
#
_cell.length_a   1.000
_cell.length_b   1.000
_cell.length_c   1.000
_cell.angle_alpha   90.00
_cell.angle_beta   90.00
_cell.angle_gamma   90.00
#
_symmetry.space_group_name_H-M   'P 1'
#
loop_
_entity.id
_entity.type
_entity.pdbx_description
1 polymer ?
#
loop_
_entity_poly.entity_id
_entity_poly.type
_entity_poly.pdbx_seq_one_letter_code
_entity_poly.pdbx_strand_id
1 'polypeptide(L)'
;RNRRKAAGKPFDKPNLVMSSAYQVVWEKFCQLWQIELRTVPIDMQHPTLDIESALRLCDENTICIVPIAGVTWSGLDDDIEGLDKALDAYNRRTGLEIPIHVDAASGGFILPFLHPERKWDFRLKWVLSISTSGHKFGLVYPGLGWVVWKDKKYLPDEMSFSVNYLGASITQVGLNFSRPAAQILGQYYNFIRLGFEGYREIQQNSMDIAAYCHREIGKMSCFRNFAPEVVNPLFIWSLDPEYEKTAKWTLFDLQA
;
A
#
# COMPACT_ATOMS: atom_id res chain seq x y z
N ARG A 1 1.64 14.96 15.20
CA ARG A 1 1.78 15.30 16.63
C ARG A 1 2.43 16.67 16.82
N ASN A 2 3.62 16.93 16.29
CA ASN A 2 4.38 18.18 16.55
C ASN A 2 3.61 19.45 16.13
N ARG A 3 2.96 19.48 14.96
CA ARG A 3 2.12 20.61 14.53
C ARG A 3 1.00 20.92 15.51
N ARG A 4 0.29 19.90 15.99
CA ARG A 4 -0.80 20.09 16.97
C ARG A 4 -0.26 20.55 18.31
N LYS A 5 0.86 19.97 18.77
CA LYS A 5 1.56 20.41 19.98
C LYS A 5 1.97 21.88 19.90
N ALA A 6 2.57 22.28 18.77
CA ALA A 6 2.96 23.68 18.53
C ALA A 6 1.76 24.64 18.49
N ALA A 7 0.59 24.16 18.04
CA ALA A 7 -0.66 24.92 18.02
C ALA A 7 -1.44 24.86 19.36
N GLY A 8 -0.89 24.28 20.43
CA GLY A 8 -1.56 24.13 21.73
C GLY A 8 -2.77 23.19 21.71
N LYS A 9 -2.90 22.34 20.69
CA LYS A 9 -4.02 21.41 20.52
C LYS A 9 -3.68 20.04 21.10
N PRO A 10 -4.67 19.22 21.56
CA PRO A 10 -4.45 17.84 21.97
C PRO A 10 -3.77 17.04 20.86
N PHE A 11 -2.78 16.21 21.18
CA PHE A 11 -1.95 15.46 20.22
C PHE A 11 -1.64 14.03 20.65
N ASP A 12 -2.27 13.59 21.74
CA ASP A 12 -2.02 12.33 22.45
C ASP A 12 -2.83 11.14 21.91
N LYS A 13 -3.85 11.39 21.09
CA LYS A 13 -4.73 10.37 20.52
C LYS A 13 -4.74 10.37 18.98
N PRO A 14 -3.58 10.18 18.33
CA PRO A 14 -3.56 10.10 16.87
C PRO A 14 -4.28 8.85 16.39
N ASN A 15 -4.96 8.98 15.24
CA ASN A 15 -5.56 7.83 14.57
C ASN A 15 -5.17 7.79 13.09
N LEU A 16 -5.32 6.62 12.49
CA LEU A 16 -5.05 6.33 11.09
C LEU A 16 -6.24 5.55 10.54
N VAL A 17 -6.67 5.88 9.32
CA VAL A 17 -7.84 5.26 8.67
C VAL A 17 -7.39 4.47 7.45
N MET A 18 -7.86 3.22 7.34
CA MET A 18 -7.63 2.37 6.17
C MET A 18 -8.67 1.25 6.07
N SER A 19 -8.68 0.48 4.97
CA SER A 19 -9.52 -0.71 4.86
C SER A 19 -9.05 -1.82 5.80
N SER A 20 -9.93 -2.76 6.14
CA SER A 20 -9.56 -3.96 6.92
C SER A 20 -8.66 -4.94 6.15
N ALA A 21 -8.40 -4.67 4.86
CA ALA A 21 -7.50 -5.44 4.01
C ALA A 21 -6.01 -5.13 4.19
N TYR A 22 -5.65 -4.42 5.24
CA TYR A 22 -4.27 -4.08 5.54
C TYR A 22 -3.40 -5.30 5.86
N GLN A 23 -2.09 -5.14 5.70
CA GLN A 23 -1.11 -6.11 6.17
C GLN A 23 -0.71 -5.83 7.63
N VAL A 24 -0.35 -6.87 8.36
CA VAL A 24 -0.02 -6.81 9.81
C VAL A 24 1.02 -5.75 10.20
N VAL A 25 1.80 -5.27 9.24
CA VAL A 25 2.76 -4.17 9.47
C VAL A 25 2.07 -2.89 9.95
N TRP A 26 0.86 -2.61 9.50
CA TRP A 26 0.10 -1.43 9.92
C TRP A 26 -0.42 -1.58 11.35
N GLU A 27 -0.88 -2.77 11.71
CA GLU A 27 -1.26 -3.07 13.10
C GLU A 27 -0.06 -2.92 14.04
N LYS A 28 1.09 -3.51 13.69
CA LYS A 28 2.34 -3.37 14.45
C LYS A 28 2.76 -1.91 14.58
N PHE A 29 2.71 -1.15 13.47
CA PHE A 29 3.01 0.28 13.48
C PHE A 29 2.10 1.04 14.46
N CYS A 30 0.80 0.82 14.37
CA CYS A 30 -0.18 1.48 15.22
C CYS A 30 0.01 1.12 16.70
N GLN A 31 0.24 -0.15 17.02
CA GLN A 31 0.51 -0.61 18.39
C GLN A 31 1.80 0.01 18.97
N LEU A 32 2.91 -0.08 18.22
CA LEU A 32 4.21 0.41 18.67
C LEU A 32 4.23 1.93 18.89
N TRP A 33 3.50 2.69 18.08
CA TRP A 33 3.48 4.15 18.13
C TRP A 33 2.25 4.72 18.85
N GLN A 34 1.42 3.85 19.45
CA GLN A 34 0.19 4.23 20.16
C GLN A 34 -0.71 5.10 19.29
N ILE A 35 -1.02 4.59 18.09
CA ILE A 35 -1.92 5.18 17.12
C ILE A 35 -3.17 4.31 17.07
N GLU A 36 -4.35 4.91 17.15
CA GLU A 36 -5.62 4.20 16.95
C GLU A 36 -5.75 3.82 15.47
N LEU A 37 -5.87 2.52 15.17
CA LEU A 37 -6.16 2.05 13.83
C LEU A 37 -7.68 1.96 13.65
N ARG A 38 -8.23 2.80 12.78
CA ARG A 38 -9.64 2.82 12.41
C ARG A 38 -9.81 2.14 11.06
N THR A 39 -10.57 1.06 11.03
CA THR A 39 -10.71 0.25 9.83
C THR A 39 -12.10 0.34 9.22
N VAL A 40 -12.14 0.43 7.88
CA VAL A 40 -13.33 0.25 7.07
C VAL A 40 -13.41 -1.22 6.68
N PRO A 41 -14.45 -1.96 7.08
CA PRO A 41 -14.61 -3.36 6.69
C PRO A 41 -14.67 -3.51 5.17
N ILE A 42 -14.07 -4.58 4.66
CA ILE A 42 -14.24 -5.03 3.27
C ILE A 42 -14.97 -6.37 3.25
N ASP A 43 -15.70 -6.61 2.21
CA ASP A 43 -16.40 -7.86 1.93
C ASP A 43 -16.46 -8.13 0.42
N MET A 44 -17.19 -9.16 0.01
CA MET A 44 -17.34 -9.52 -1.41
C MET A 44 -18.10 -8.46 -2.23
N GLN A 45 -18.92 -7.62 -1.60
CA GLN A 45 -19.68 -6.55 -2.26
C GLN A 45 -18.87 -5.25 -2.29
N HIS A 46 -18.04 -5.04 -1.28
CA HIS A 46 -17.17 -3.87 -1.10
C HIS A 46 -15.72 -4.33 -0.90
N PRO A 47 -15.05 -4.78 -1.98
CA PRO A 47 -13.74 -5.43 -1.89
C PRO A 47 -12.56 -4.46 -1.76
N THR A 48 -12.83 -3.16 -1.73
CA THR A 48 -11.85 -2.07 -1.61
C THR A 48 -12.32 -1.05 -0.57
N LEU A 49 -11.49 -0.05 -0.27
CA LEU A 49 -11.80 1.00 0.68
C LEU A 49 -13.04 1.80 0.28
N ASP A 50 -14.11 1.73 1.06
CA ASP A 50 -15.25 2.63 0.91
C ASP A 50 -14.90 4.04 1.39
N ILE A 51 -14.90 4.99 0.44
CA ILE A 51 -14.44 6.36 0.66
C ILE A 51 -15.31 7.09 1.68
N GLU A 52 -16.63 6.95 1.60
CA GLU A 52 -17.53 7.64 2.52
C GLU A 52 -17.35 7.14 3.95
N SER A 53 -17.24 5.84 4.13
CA SER A 53 -16.96 5.23 5.43
C SER A 53 -15.62 5.67 5.98
N ALA A 54 -14.57 5.74 5.15
CA ALA A 54 -13.28 6.25 5.56
C ALA A 54 -13.36 7.70 6.05
N LEU A 55 -14.06 8.57 5.33
CA LEU A 55 -14.23 9.97 5.74
C LEU A 55 -15.06 10.13 7.02
N ARG A 56 -16.05 9.23 7.26
CA ARG A 56 -16.79 9.22 8.54
C ARG A 56 -15.94 8.86 9.75
N LEU A 57 -14.88 8.09 9.55
CA LEU A 57 -13.93 7.72 10.61
C LEU A 57 -12.87 8.80 10.87
N CYS A 58 -12.78 9.83 10.04
CA CYS A 58 -11.81 10.91 10.19
C CYS A 58 -12.26 11.94 11.22
N ASP A 59 -11.29 12.43 11.99
CA ASP A 59 -11.45 13.56 12.91
C ASP A 59 -10.19 14.45 12.92
N GLU A 60 -10.14 15.43 13.81
CA GLU A 60 -8.99 16.32 13.96
C GLU A 60 -7.70 15.63 14.44
N ASN A 61 -7.75 14.39 14.91
CA ASN A 61 -6.60 13.59 15.32
C ASN A 61 -6.13 12.62 14.22
N THR A 62 -6.84 12.55 13.10
CA THR A 62 -6.46 11.70 11.98
C THR A 62 -5.15 12.19 11.37
N ILE A 63 -4.14 11.33 11.36
CA ILE A 63 -2.81 11.65 10.82
C ILE A 63 -2.72 11.41 9.31
N CYS A 64 -3.44 10.41 8.80
CA CYS A 64 -3.60 10.16 7.35
C CYS A 64 -4.71 9.13 7.10
N ILE A 65 -5.16 9.07 5.84
CA ILE A 65 -5.86 7.91 5.28
C ILE A 65 -4.85 7.12 4.45
N VAL A 66 -4.93 5.78 4.54
CA VAL A 66 -3.99 4.89 3.85
C VAL A 66 -4.76 3.98 2.89
N PRO A 67 -4.97 4.39 1.63
CA PRO A 67 -5.43 3.50 0.58
C PRO A 67 -4.30 2.57 0.13
N ILE A 68 -4.67 1.41 -0.40
CA ILE A 68 -3.74 0.37 -0.84
C ILE A 68 -3.78 0.24 -2.37
N ALA A 69 -2.63 0.40 -3.00
CA ALA A 69 -2.41 0.06 -4.40
C ALA A 69 -1.88 -1.39 -4.47
N GLY A 70 -2.72 -2.30 -4.94
CA GLY A 70 -2.47 -3.75 -4.93
C GLY A 70 -2.89 -4.40 -3.62
N VAL A 71 -4.18 -4.40 -3.34
CA VAL A 71 -4.79 -5.07 -2.17
C VAL A 71 -4.60 -6.57 -2.28
N THR A 72 -3.83 -7.17 -1.38
CA THR A 72 -3.49 -8.61 -1.42
C THR A 72 -4.74 -9.49 -1.29
N TRP A 73 -5.74 -9.08 -0.53
CA TRP A 73 -6.93 -9.87 -0.22
C TRP A 73 -8.01 -9.84 -1.31
N SER A 74 -7.97 -8.84 -2.20
CA SER A 74 -8.94 -8.73 -3.30
C SER A 74 -8.31 -8.80 -4.69
N GLY A 75 -7.01 -8.55 -4.80
CA GLY A 75 -6.31 -8.40 -6.09
C GLY A 75 -6.60 -7.07 -6.79
N LEU A 76 -7.37 -6.18 -6.15
CA LEU A 76 -7.81 -4.89 -6.70
C LEU A 76 -6.96 -3.73 -6.15
N ASP A 77 -7.22 -2.53 -6.63
CA ASP A 77 -6.67 -1.28 -6.07
C ASP A 77 -7.79 -0.48 -5.41
N ASP A 78 -7.49 0.20 -4.31
CA ASP A 78 -8.38 1.23 -3.79
C ASP A 78 -8.50 2.41 -4.77
N ASP A 79 -9.64 3.09 -4.82
CA ASP A 79 -9.84 4.28 -5.66
C ASP A 79 -9.15 5.51 -5.05
N ILE A 80 -7.85 5.63 -5.30
CA ILE A 80 -7.00 6.69 -4.73
C ILE A 80 -7.35 8.05 -5.33
N GLU A 81 -7.69 8.12 -6.63
CA GLU A 81 -8.10 9.38 -7.26
C GLU A 81 -9.45 9.87 -6.73
N GLY A 82 -10.41 8.97 -6.57
CA GLY A 82 -11.70 9.29 -5.95
C GLY A 82 -11.55 9.73 -4.51
N LEU A 83 -10.70 9.04 -3.74
CA LEU A 83 -10.39 9.42 -2.37
C LEU A 83 -9.77 10.81 -2.27
N ASP A 84 -8.81 11.16 -3.14
CA ASP A 84 -8.16 12.47 -3.16
C ASP A 84 -9.19 13.60 -3.40
N LYS A 85 -10.11 13.39 -4.35
CA LYS A 85 -11.20 14.35 -4.65
C LYS A 85 -12.16 14.52 -3.46
N ALA A 86 -12.61 13.42 -2.88
CA ALA A 86 -13.52 13.44 -1.75
C ALA A 86 -12.87 14.04 -0.49
N LEU A 87 -11.61 13.71 -0.26
CA LEU A 87 -10.84 14.25 0.86
C LEU A 87 -10.55 15.76 0.69
N ASP A 88 -10.35 16.25 -0.52
CA ASP A 88 -10.22 17.69 -0.77
C ASP A 88 -11.49 18.45 -0.35
N ALA A 89 -12.66 17.92 -0.71
CA ALA A 89 -13.94 18.51 -0.28
C ALA A 89 -14.13 18.42 1.25
N TYR A 90 -13.76 17.29 1.85
CA TYR A 90 -13.83 17.09 3.30
C TYR A 90 -12.91 18.07 4.04
N ASN A 91 -11.65 18.18 3.64
CA ASN A 91 -10.67 19.07 4.24
C ASN A 91 -11.08 20.54 4.13
N ARG A 92 -11.62 20.97 2.98
CA ARG A 92 -12.16 22.35 2.82
C ARG A 92 -13.33 22.63 3.76
N ARG A 93 -14.25 21.67 3.91
CA ARG A 93 -15.43 21.81 4.77
C ARG A 93 -15.08 21.86 6.25
N THR A 94 -14.12 21.05 6.68
CA THR A 94 -13.76 20.88 8.10
C THR A 94 -12.63 21.81 8.54
N GLY A 95 -11.89 22.41 7.62
CA GLY A 95 -10.66 23.15 7.91
C GLY A 95 -9.49 22.25 8.32
N LEU A 96 -9.61 20.93 8.10
CA LEU A 96 -8.54 19.97 8.35
C LEU A 96 -7.62 19.85 7.13
N GLU A 97 -6.44 19.30 7.36
CA GLU A 97 -5.43 19.02 6.32
C GLU A 97 -4.97 17.56 6.44
N ILE A 98 -5.93 16.63 6.35
CA ILE A 98 -5.64 15.21 6.42
C ILE A 98 -4.97 14.79 5.11
N PRO A 99 -3.76 14.19 5.14
CA PRO A 99 -3.07 13.70 3.96
C PRO A 99 -3.45 12.25 3.63
N ILE A 100 -3.03 11.82 2.44
CA ILE A 100 -3.00 10.42 2.01
C ILE A 100 -1.56 9.93 2.07
N HIS A 101 -1.35 8.76 2.68
CA HIS A 101 -0.19 7.91 2.47
C HIS A 101 -0.62 6.71 1.64
N VAL A 102 -0.02 6.47 0.49
CA VAL A 102 -0.36 5.32 -0.34
C VAL A 102 0.50 4.12 0.06
N ASP A 103 -0.13 3.06 0.53
CA ASP A 103 0.53 1.75 0.63
C ASP A 103 0.54 1.10 -0.75
N ALA A 104 1.63 1.33 -1.46
CA ALA A 104 1.89 0.73 -2.76
C ALA A 104 2.92 -0.40 -2.67
N ALA A 105 2.89 -1.17 -1.56
CA ALA A 105 3.85 -2.25 -1.34
C ALA A 105 3.94 -3.21 -2.54
N SER A 106 2.82 -3.49 -3.20
CA SER A 106 2.75 -4.25 -4.45
C SER A 106 2.67 -3.32 -5.67
N GLY A 107 1.68 -2.42 -5.69
CA GLY A 107 1.34 -1.59 -6.85
C GLY A 107 2.42 -0.61 -7.28
N GLY A 108 3.33 -0.21 -6.38
CA GLY A 108 4.38 0.75 -6.69
C GLY A 108 5.40 0.30 -7.74
N PHE A 109 5.52 -1.02 -7.99
CA PHE A 109 6.32 -1.60 -9.07
C PHE A 109 5.46 -2.25 -10.18
N ILE A 110 4.15 -1.99 -10.18
CA ILE A 110 3.22 -2.46 -11.20
C ILE A 110 2.63 -1.27 -11.95
N LEU A 111 1.95 -0.38 -11.23
CA LEU A 111 1.19 0.74 -11.81
C LEU A 111 2.02 1.66 -12.71
N PRO A 112 3.26 2.07 -12.35
CA PRO A 112 4.05 2.93 -13.22
C PRO A 112 4.38 2.32 -14.57
N PHE A 113 4.45 0.99 -14.65
CA PHE A 113 4.87 0.27 -15.83
C PHE A 113 3.71 -0.19 -16.71
N LEU A 114 2.60 -0.62 -16.09
CA LEU A 114 1.45 -1.18 -16.82
C LEU A 114 0.31 -0.17 -16.97
N HIS A 115 0.15 0.75 -16.03
CA HIS A 115 -0.97 1.70 -15.97
C HIS A 115 -0.50 3.14 -15.69
N PRO A 116 0.44 3.69 -16.50
CA PRO A 116 1.03 5.01 -16.25
C PRO A 116 0.00 6.17 -16.30
N GLU A 117 -1.13 5.95 -16.96
CA GLU A 117 -2.25 6.90 -17.05
C GLU A 117 -3.03 7.02 -15.73
N ARG A 118 -3.08 5.98 -14.91
CA ARG A 118 -3.81 5.98 -13.64
C ARG A 118 -3.16 6.91 -12.64
N LYS A 119 -3.98 7.72 -11.98
CA LYS A 119 -3.52 8.66 -10.97
C LYS A 119 -3.66 8.04 -9.59
N TRP A 120 -2.56 7.67 -9.01
CA TRP A 120 -2.47 7.10 -7.66
C TRP A 120 -1.31 7.70 -6.86
N ASP A 121 -0.49 8.55 -7.50
CA ASP A 121 0.79 9.06 -7.04
C ASP A 121 0.73 10.59 -6.74
N PHE A 122 1.88 11.22 -6.72
CA PHE A 122 2.05 12.65 -6.41
C PHE A 122 1.40 13.61 -7.41
N ARG A 123 0.80 13.13 -8.50
CA ARG A 123 -0.08 13.93 -9.35
C ARG A 123 -1.37 14.33 -8.62
N LEU A 124 -1.74 13.58 -7.57
CA LEU A 124 -2.85 13.89 -6.68
C LEU A 124 -2.45 14.88 -5.59
N LYS A 125 -3.39 15.71 -5.17
CA LYS A 125 -3.12 16.83 -4.25
C LYS A 125 -2.71 16.36 -2.87
N TRP A 126 -3.46 15.44 -2.30
CA TRP A 126 -3.34 15.01 -0.91
C TRP A 126 -2.43 13.80 -0.70
N VAL A 127 -1.95 13.17 -1.77
CA VAL A 127 -0.93 12.13 -1.68
C VAL A 127 0.41 12.79 -1.34
N LEU A 128 0.86 12.63 -0.10
CA LEU A 128 2.08 13.26 0.41
C LEU A 128 3.24 12.29 0.61
N SER A 129 2.95 11.00 0.72
CA SER A 129 3.96 9.96 0.81
C SER A 129 3.45 8.64 0.23
N ILE A 130 4.38 7.83 -0.24
CA ILE A 130 4.13 6.51 -0.84
C ILE A 130 5.15 5.55 -0.27
N SER A 131 4.72 4.37 0.15
CA SER A 131 5.60 3.24 0.45
C SER A 131 5.49 2.17 -0.62
N THR A 132 6.62 1.51 -0.96
CA THR A 132 6.64 0.37 -1.86
C THR A 132 7.69 -0.65 -1.46
N SER A 133 7.45 -1.93 -1.77
CA SER A 133 8.36 -3.02 -1.41
C SER A 133 9.23 -3.42 -2.60
N GLY A 134 10.54 -3.20 -2.48
CA GLY A 134 11.48 -3.66 -3.49
C GLY A 134 11.52 -5.19 -3.62
N HIS A 135 11.26 -5.90 -2.50
CA HIS A 135 11.28 -7.36 -2.43
C HIS A 135 10.01 -8.07 -2.96
N LYS A 136 9.04 -7.32 -3.48
CA LYS A 136 7.89 -7.86 -4.21
C LYS A 136 8.13 -7.71 -5.71
N PHE A 137 7.37 -6.88 -6.36
CA PHE A 137 7.51 -6.62 -7.81
C PHE A 137 8.72 -5.75 -8.18
N GLY A 138 9.49 -5.27 -7.19
CA GLY A 138 10.80 -4.65 -7.41
C GLY A 138 11.93 -5.64 -7.70
N LEU A 139 11.68 -6.95 -7.59
CA LEU A 139 12.56 -8.05 -8.01
C LEU A 139 13.89 -8.13 -7.25
N VAL A 140 13.87 -7.87 -5.95
CA VAL A 140 15.02 -8.10 -5.06
C VAL A 140 14.61 -8.96 -3.86
N TYR A 141 15.60 -9.50 -3.16
CA TYR A 141 15.35 -10.27 -1.94
C TYR A 141 14.80 -9.40 -0.80
N PRO A 142 14.08 -9.98 0.19
CA PRO A 142 13.60 -9.26 1.37
C PRO A 142 14.68 -8.45 2.08
N GLY A 143 14.29 -7.29 2.60
CA GLY A 143 15.16 -6.35 3.31
C GLY A 143 15.25 -4.96 2.70
N LEU A 144 14.50 -4.70 1.62
CA LEU A 144 14.41 -3.38 1.00
C LEU A 144 12.95 -2.95 0.87
N GLY A 145 12.66 -1.79 1.43
CA GLY A 145 11.44 -1.03 1.20
C GLY A 145 11.78 0.42 0.85
N TRP A 146 10.91 1.05 0.10
CA TRP A 146 11.02 2.44 -0.30
C TRP A 146 9.92 3.25 0.39
N VAL A 147 10.28 4.43 0.86
CA VAL A 147 9.31 5.48 1.17
C VAL A 147 9.72 6.73 0.40
N VAL A 148 8.78 7.29 -0.35
CA VAL A 148 8.98 8.49 -1.15
C VAL A 148 8.03 9.56 -0.65
N TRP A 149 8.55 10.77 -0.50
CA TRP A 149 7.80 11.94 -0.04
C TRP A 149 7.59 12.90 -1.22
N LYS A 150 6.42 13.49 -1.32
CA LYS A 150 6.10 14.46 -2.36
C LYS A 150 7.03 15.68 -2.35
N ASP A 151 7.42 16.10 -1.15
CA ASP A 151 8.30 17.25 -0.92
C ASP A 151 9.04 17.05 0.41
N LYS A 152 10.29 17.51 0.50
CA LYS A 152 11.13 17.46 1.71
C LYS A 152 10.44 18.07 2.94
N LYS A 153 9.60 19.10 2.76
CA LYS A 153 8.86 19.74 3.87
C LYS A 153 7.90 18.82 4.62
N TYR A 154 7.54 17.66 4.03
CA TYR A 154 6.68 16.66 4.68
C TYR A 154 7.47 15.66 5.52
N LEU A 155 8.79 15.62 5.39
CA LEU A 155 9.69 14.87 6.25
C LEU A 155 10.17 15.78 7.37
N PRO A 156 9.79 15.52 8.65
CA PRO A 156 10.23 16.35 9.77
C PRO A 156 11.75 16.33 9.93
N ASP A 157 12.34 17.51 10.14
CA ASP A 157 13.80 17.64 10.31
C ASP A 157 14.30 16.84 11.53
N GLU A 158 13.47 16.68 12.57
CA GLU A 158 13.77 15.89 13.75
C GLU A 158 13.95 14.38 13.46
N MET A 159 13.49 13.91 12.31
CA MET A 159 13.72 12.54 11.85
C MET A 159 15.02 12.39 11.06
N SER A 160 15.72 13.49 10.80
CA SER A 160 16.98 13.51 10.06
C SER A 160 18.14 13.59 11.03
N PHE A 161 18.94 12.54 11.10
CA PHE A 161 20.13 12.49 11.95
C PHE A 161 21.37 12.72 11.11
N SER A 162 22.11 13.79 11.40
CA SER A 162 23.40 14.03 10.78
C SER A 162 24.49 13.29 11.57
N VAL A 163 25.19 12.42 10.89
CA VAL A 163 26.26 11.62 11.48
C VAL A 163 27.56 11.98 10.81
N ASN A 164 28.49 12.58 11.57
CA ASN A 164 29.86 12.85 11.16
C ASN A 164 30.73 11.62 11.46
N TYR A 165 30.67 10.65 10.59
CA TYR A 165 31.39 9.40 10.74
C TYR A 165 32.13 9.08 9.45
N LEU A 166 33.35 8.56 9.58
CA LEU A 166 34.24 8.24 8.43
C LEU A 166 34.59 9.45 7.53
N GLY A 167 34.64 10.65 8.10
CA GLY A 167 35.12 11.84 7.37
C GLY A 167 34.10 12.49 6.43
N ALA A 168 32.85 12.05 6.48
CA ALA A 168 31.74 12.65 5.74
C ALA A 168 30.50 12.86 6.64
N SER A 169 29.74 13.94 6.36
CA SER A 169 28.44 14.13 6.99
C SER A 169 27.39 13.38 6.20
N ILE A 170 26.75 12.40 6.84
CA ILE A 170 25.70 11.56 6.24
C ILE A 170 24.40 11.82 6.98
N THR A 171 23.33 12.16 6.25
CA THR A 171 22.00 12.27 6.81
C THR A 171 21.31 10.90 6.81
N GLN A 172 20.89 10.45 7.96
CA GLN A 172 20.14 9.20 8.13
C GLN A 172 18.72 9.50 8.63
N VAL A 173 17.74 8.79 8.07
CA VAL A 173 16.31 8.89 8.46
C VAL A 173 15.79 7.56 9.00
N GLY A 174 16.49 6.47 8.78
CA GLY A 174 16.08 5.13 9.18
C GLY A 174 16.22 4.89 10.69
N LEU A 175 15.33 4.08 11.26
CA LEU A 175 15.38 3.68 12.66
C LEU A 175 16.65 2.87 12.98
N ASN A 176 17.06 1.98 12.09
CA ASN A 176 18.25 1.15 12.29
C ASN A 176 19.52 1.89 11.89
N PHE A 177 20.61 1.66 12.61
CA PHE A 177 21.92 2.25 12.30
C PHE A 177 22.63 1.47 11.16
N SER A 178 23.27 0.35 11.47
CA SER A 178 23.90 -0.50 10.46
C SER A 178 22.87 -1.39 9.77
N ARG A 179 22.93 -1.44 8.44
CA ARG A 179 21.98 -2.19 7.61
C ARG A 179 22.68 -2.89 6.46
N PRO A 180 22.19 -4.08 6.03
CA PRO A 180 22.65 -4.71 4.79
C PRO A 180 22.39 -3.79 3.59
N ALA A 181 23.33 -3.68 2.69
CA ALA A 181 23.21 -2.89 1.45
C ALA A 181 23.02 -3.76 0.19
N ALA A 182 23.10 -5.08 0.31
CA ALA A 182 23.04 -5.99 -0.84
C ALA A 182 21.75 -5.81 -1.66
N GLN A 183 20.59 -5.67 -1.00
CA GLN A 183 19.32 -5.48 -1.69
C GLN A 183 19.21 -4.10 -2.35
N ILE A 184 19.83 -3.06 -1.78
CA ILE A 184 19.89 -1.73 -2.39
C ILE A 184 20.72 -1.80 -3.67
N LEU A 185 21.89 -2.45 -3.63
CA LEU A 185 22.73 -2.67 -4.80
C LEU A 185 22.02 -3.53 -5.85
N GLY A 186 21.31 -4.58 -5.42
CA GLY A 186 20.49 -5.43 -6.29
C GLY A 186 19.37 -4.64 -6.99
N GLN A 187 18.69 -3.75 -6.26
CA GLN A 187 17.65 -2.89 -6.85
C GLN A 187 18.24 -1.89 -7.85
N TYR A 188 19.37 -1.28 -7.50
CA TYR A 188 20.09 -0.39 -8.39
C TYR A 188 20.55 -1.10 -9.67
N TYR A 189 21.11 -2.31 -9.53
CA TYR A 189 21.47 -3.16 -10.66
C TYR A 189 20.27 -3.44 -11.56
N ASN A 190 19.12 -3.82 -10.97
CA ASN A 190 17.90 -4.06 -11.73
C ASN A 190 17.42 -2.82 -12.47
N PHE A 191 17.48 -1.64 -11.87
CA PHE A 191 17.12 -0.40 -12.55
C PHE A 191 18.01 -0.12 -13.77
N ILE A 192 19.33 -0.32 -13.66
CA ILE A 192 20.25 -0.12 -14.77
C ILE A 192 20.07 -1.23 -15.83
N ARG A 193 19.98 -2.49 -15.38
CA ARG A 193 19.96 -3.65 -16.28
C ARG A 193 18.66 -3.80 -17.05
N LEU A 194 17.53 -3.60 -16.40
CA LEU A 194 16.21 -3.78 -16.98
C LEU A 194 15.66 -2.47 -17.57
N GLY A 195 15.91 -1.35 -16.89
CA GLY A 195 15.29 -0.08 -17.23
C GLY A 195 13.76 -0.13 -17.16
N PHE A 196 13.11 0.88 -17.70
CA PHE A 196 11.65 0.95 -17.72
C PHE A 196 11.01 -0.19 -18.52
N GLU A 197 11.53 -0.44 -19.72
CA GLU A 197 10.98 -1.45 -20.63
C GLU A 197 11.13 -2.87 -20.09
N GLY A 198 12.27 -3.20 -19.48
CA GLY A 198 12.46 -4.52 -18.88
C GLY A 198 11.54 -4.77 -17.70
N TYR A 199 11.31 -3.76 -16.85
CA TYR A 199 10.30 -3.87 -15.79
C TYR A 199 8.90 -4.04 -16.37
N ARG A 200 8.54 -3.25 -17.39
CA ARG A 200 7.24 -3.33 -18.05
C ARG A 200 6.99 -4.74 -18.63
N GLU A 201 7.97 -5.29 -19.34
CA GLU A 201 7.87 -6.64 -19.92
C GLU A 201 7.68 -7.71 -18.84
N ILE A 202 8.46 -7.67 -17.76
CA ILE A 202 8.36 -8.63 -16.66
C ILE A 202 6.99 -8.54 -15.96
N GLN A 203 6.51 -7.31 -15.68
CA GLN A 203 5.21 -7.13 -15.04
C GLN A 203 4.07 -7.54 -15.98
N GLN A 204 4.19 -7.28 -17.28
CA GLN A 204 3.19 -7.74 -18.26
C GLN A 204 3.13 -9.25 -18.31
N ASN A 205 4.28 -9.94 -18.38
CA ASN A 205 4.32 -11.40 -18.34
C ASN A 205 3.68 -11.94 -17.04
N SER A 206 3.90 -11.29 -15.91
CA SER A 206 3.27 -11.66 -14.64
C SER A 206 1.75 -11.48 -14.68
N MET A 207 1.26 -10.39 -15.29
CA MET A 207 -0.17 -10.16 -15.53
C MET A 207 -0.78 -11.23 -16.42
N ASP A 208 -0.10 -11.56 -17.52
CA ASP A 208 -0.58 -12.55 -18.49
C ASP A 208 -0.71 -13.95 -17.85
N ILE A 209 0.26 -14.32 -16.99
CA ILE A 209 0.21 -15.57 -16.22
C ILE A 209 -0.94 -15.53 -15.22
N ALA A 210 -1.11 -14.44 -14.47
CA ALA A 210 -2.20 -14.31 -13.51
C ALA A 210 -3.57 -14.38 -14.21
N ALA A 211 -3.72 -13.71 -15.36
CA ALA A 211 -4.94 -13.77 -16.17
C ALA A 211 -5.20 -15.18 -16.74
N TYR A 212 -4.14 -15.89 -17.15
CA TYR A 212 -4.25 -17.28 -17.55
C TYR A 212 -4.76 -18.16 -16.40
N CYS A 213 -4.12 -18.09 -15.24
CA CYS A 213 -4.52 -18.86 -14.06
C CYS A 213 -5.95 -18.54 -13.61
N HIS A 214 -6.32 -17.25 -13.56
CA HIS A 214 -7.67 -16.81 -13.25
C HIS A 214 -8.71 -17.44 -14.18
N ARG A 215 -8.44 -17.45 -15.48
CA ARG A 215 -9.33 -18.06 -16.47
C ARG A 215 -9.43 -19.58 -16.33
N GLU A 216 -8.31 -20.26 -16.09
CA GLU A 216 -8.31 -21.73 -15.96
C GLU A 216 -9.00 -22.20 -14.66
N ILE A 217 -8.75 -21.51 -13.54
CA ILE A 217 -9.46 -21.76 -12.26
C ILE A 217 -10.96 -21.51 -12.42
N GLY A 218 -11.34 -20.43 -13.12
CA GLY A 218 -12.75 -20.10 -13.37
C GLY A 218 -13.53 -21.12 -14.21
N LYS A 219 -12.84 -22.07 -14.88
CA LYS A 219 -13.49 -23.20 -15.59
C LYS A 219 -13.82 -24.37 -14.65
N MET A 220 -13.25 -24.41 -13.46
CA MET A 220 -13.44 -25.48 -12.49
C MET A 220 -14.65 -25.18 -11.61
N SER A 221 -15.68 -26.01 -11.68
CA SER A 221 -16.96 -25.79 -10.96
C SER A 221 -16.84 -25.78 -9.43
N CYS A 222 -15.74 -26.31 -8.88
CA CYS A 222 -15.47 -26.30 -7.45
C CYS A 222 -14.86 -24.98 -6.94
N PHE A 223 -14.43 -24.10 -7.83
CA PHE A 223 -13.80 -22.83 -7.46
C PHE A 223 -14.61 -21.62 -7.98
N ARG A 224 -14.46 -20.52 -7.28
CA ARG A 224 -15.03 -19.23 -7.64
C ARG A 224 -13.98 -18.15 -7.54
N ASN A 225 -13.75 -17.43 -8.63
CA ASN A 225 -12.89 -16.25 -8.61
C ASN A 225 -13.53 -15.12 -7.79
N PHE A 226 -12.70 -14.43 -7.02
CA PHE A 226 -13.15 -13.30 -6.20
C PHE A 226 -13.52 -12.09 -7.06
N ALA A 227 -12.64 -11.69 -7.99
CA ALA A 227 -12.86 -10.58 -8.91
C ALA A 227 -13.22 -11.08 -10.31
N PRO A 228 -13.98 -10.32 -11.11
CA PRO A 228 -14.34 -10.71 -12.49
C PRO A 228 -13.12 -10.71 -13.42
N GLU A 229 -12.13 -9.90 -13.13
CA GLU A 229 -10.90 -9.74 -13.93
C GLU A 229 -9.67 -9.54 -13.05
N VAL A 230 -8.50 -9.73 -13.64
CA VAL A 230 -7.20 -9.51 -12.98
C VAL A 230 -6.77 -8.07 -13.18
N VAL A 231 -6.60 -7.33 -12.08
CA VAL A 231 -6.16 -5.92 -12.07
C VAL A 231 -4.68 -5.79 -11.73
N ASN A 232 -4.17 -6.69 -10.91
CA ASN A 232 -2.76 -6.80 -10.53
C ASN A 232 -2.24 -8.20 -10.89
N PRO A 233 -0.92 -8.47 -10.95
CA PRO A 233 -0.37 -9.81 -11.16
C PRO A 233 -0.68 -10.77 -10.00
N LEU A 234 -1.94 -10.87 -9.68
CA LEU A 234 -2.50 -11.59 -8.54
C LEU A 234 -3.95 -11.94 -8.86
N PHE A 235 -4.39 -13.12 -8.51
CA PHE A 235 -5.79 -13.50 -8.58
C PHE A 235 -6.19 -14.24 -7.31
N ILE A 236 -7.42 -14.04 -6.87
CA ILE A 236 -7.97 -14.59 -5.64
C ILE A 236 -9.15 -15.49 -6.01
N TRP A 237 -9.21 -16.63 -5.36
CA TRP A 237 -10.27 -17.59 -5.56
C TRP A 237 -10.63 -18.27 -4.23
N SER A 238 -11.82 -18.81 -4.17
CA SER A 238 -12.36 -19.58 -3.04
C SER A 238 -13.01 -20.86 -3.54
N LEU A 239 -13.39 -21.74 -2.64
CA LEU A 239 -14.35 -22.79 -2.98
C LEU A 239 -15.69 -22.16 -3.36
N ASP A 240 -16.37 -22.78 -4.31
CA ASP A 240 -17.77 -22.45 -4.57
C ASP A 240 -18.61 -22.80 -3.33
N PRO A 241 -19.49 -21.92 -2.83
CA PRO A 241 -20.23 -22.14 -1.58
C PRO A 241 -21.13 -23.40 -1.59
N GLU A 242 -21.64 -23.81 -2.75
CA GLU A 242 -22.44 -25.03 -2.83
C GLU A 242 -21.54 -26.26 -2.84
N TYR A 243 -20.39 -26.17 -3.48
CA TYR A 243 -19.40 -27.24 -3.45
C TYR A 243 -18.81 -27.42 -2.05
N GLU A 244 -18.52 -26.35 -1.34
CA GLU A 244 -17.95 -26.36 0.02
C GLU A 244 -18.82 -27.12 1.02
N LYS A 245 -20.17 -27.05 0.88
CA LYS A 245 -21.12 -27.79 1.75
C LYS A 245 -20.98 -29.30 1.65
N THR A 246 -20.49 -29.80 0.53
CA THR A 246 -20.38 -31.24 0.26
C THR A 246 -18.95 -31.72 0.18
N ALA A 247 -17.98 -30.82 0.09
CA ALA A 247 -16.57 -31.13 0.01
C ALA A 247 -16.08 -31.83 1.29
N LYS A 248 -15.24 -32.84 1.12
CA LYS A 248 -14.58 -33.53 2.22
C LYS A 248 -13.20 -32.94 2.56
N TRP A 249 -12.87 -31.80 1.97
CA TRP A 249 -11.62 -31.09 2.12
C TRP A 249 -11.86 -29.57 2.12
N THR A 250 -10.93 -28.81 2.63
CA THR A 250 -10.94 -27.36 2.72
C THR A 250 -9.83 -26.74 1.88
N LEU A 251 -9.84 -25.42 1.69
CA LEU A 251 -8.72 -24.73 1.06
C LEU A 251 -7.40 -24.94 1.81
N PHE A 252 -7.43 -25.13 3.13
CA PHE A 252 -6.24 -25.41 3.93
C PHE A 252 -5.62 -26.77 3.58
N ASP A 253 -6.44 -27.74 3.19
CA ASP A 253 -5.94 -29.07 2.75
C ASP A 253 -5.20 -28.99 1.41
N LEU A 254 -5.46 -27.93 0.60
CA LEU A 254 -4.71 -27.69 -0.64
C LEU A 254 -3.40 -26.91 -0.41
N GLN A 255 -3.23 -26.29 0.76
CA GLN A 255 -2.04 -25.53 1.12
C GLN A 255 -1.01 -26.39 1.84
N ALA A 256 -1.41 -27.54 2.37
CA ALA A 256 -0.56 -28.49 3.08
C ALA A 256 0.22 -29.37 2.11
#